data_fdf4bc68f380d5563f3510c95b9ff36e
#
_entry.id   fdf4bc68f380d5563f3510c95b9ff36e
#
_cell.length_a   1.000
_cell.length_b   1.000
_cell.length_c   1.000
_cell.angle_alpha   90.00
_cell.angle_beta   90.00
_cell.angle_gamma   90.00
#
_symmetry.space_group_name_H-M   'P 1'
#
loop_
_entity.id
_entity.type
_entity.pdbx_description
1 polymer ?
#
loop_
_entity_poly.entity_id
_entity_poly.type
_entity_poly.pdbx_seq_one_letter_code
_entity_poly.pdbx_strand_id
1 'polypeptide(L)'
;MVDTVKLLLPINEPMILSKGAFEPLTVGQLVGTWGTSRTYLNPSPTYAKIGKYMPRLTLYRRPTKTMGIVYQLSVEFSAPKMLFMQNFDELTEADFEPLLKALREALHELTGHQFFPHQLANAVVASWHPSKNIVFLDYTSCQTILNTIAKLDISRIYDLQRTNFRDGHVVHIHCNSLDIAFYDKMADLRRGKVSEKRAFENDNAIQLNLLEPLQHISPIEVLRYEVRFVGRKAIKRAYPDIENQTFKALFKKQLSQDILLKHWNKITSSIDMLSLDERRPYELFQNYLIDNPDATPQASLAATAALLINGQEGIRNFRNLLEARYNPDAWYRIKKTLKTPQQHRYTHFQHVDEALKQFTPTRMSDYLKYIE
;
A
#
# COMPACT_ATOMS: atom_id res chain seq x y z
N MET A 1 0.42 -10.80 -1.84
CA MET A 1 1.88 -10.82 -2.07
C MET A 1 2.39 -9.52 -2.70
N VAL A 2 2.07 -9.22 -3.92
CA VAL A 2 2.39 -7.96 -4.61
C VAL A 2 1.17 -7.46 -5.36
N ASP A 3 0.97 -6.13 -5.39
CA ASP A 3 -0.11 -5.52 -6.17
C ASP A 3 0.43 -4.92 -7.47
N THR A 4 1.07 -3.76 -7.38
CA THR A 4 1.53 -3.03 -8.55
C THR A 4 3.02 -3.23 -8.79
N VAL A 5 3.35 -3.51 -10.04
CA VAL A 5 4.73 -3.68 -10.51
C VAL A 5 4.98 -2.74 -11.68
N LYS A 6 6.19 -2.17 -11.73
CA LYS A 6 6.68 -1.41 -12.87
C LYS A 6 7.99 -2.01 -13.35
N LEU A 7 7.96 -2.58 -14.56
CA LEU A 7 9.12 -3.16 -15.22
C LEU A 7 9.77 -2.19 -16.20
N LEU A 8 11.06 -2.32 -16.41
CA LEU A 8 11.82 -1.61 -17.44
C LEU A 8 12.41 -2.62 -18.42
N LEU A 9 12.01 -2.52 -19.68
CA LEU A 9 12.45 -3.36 -20.77
C LEU A 9 13.30 -2.53 -21.75
N PRO A 10 14.54 -2.91 -22.01
CA PRO A 10 15.29 -2.31 -23.10
C PRO A 10 14.63 -2.72 -24.43
N ILE A 11 14.54 -1.79 -25.37
CA ILE A 11 14.06 -2.03 -26.72
C ILE A 11 15.06 -1.43 -27.71
N ASN A 12 15.45 -2.22 -28.70
CA ASN A 12 16.50 -1.83 -29.64
C ASN A 12 15.95 -0.95 -30.77
N GLU A 13 14.67 -1.10 -31.10
CA GLU A 13 14.02 -0.43 -32.22
C GLU A 13 12.70 0.22 -31.78
N PRO A 14 12.26 1.30 -32.44
CA PRO A 14 10.92 1.83 -32.27
C PRO A 14 9.87 0.75 -32.51
N MET A 15 8.99 0.55 -31.56
CA MET A 15 7.89 -0.42 -31.66
C MET A 15 6.74 0.19 -32.45
N ILE A 16 6.12 -0.61 -33.30
CA ILE A 16 4.86 -0.26 -33.95
C ILE A 16 3.74 -0.52 -32.94
N LEU A 17 3.09 0.55 -32.49
CA LEU A 17 1.97 0.46 -31.56
C LEU A 17 0.71 0.04 -32.31
N SER A 18 -0.07 -0.87 -31.72
CA SER A 18 -1.33 -1.32 -32.29
C SER A 18 -2.33 -0.17 -32.40
N LYS A 19 -2.93 -0.01 -33.58
CA LYS A 19 -3.91 1.06 -33.85
C LYS A 19 -5.14 0.87 -32.94
N GLY A 20 -5.52 1.94 -32.25
CA GLY A 20 -6.67 1.90 -31.34
C GLY A 20 -6.42 1.25 -29.98
N ALA A 21 -5.22 0.71 -29.73
CA ALA A 21 -4.87 0.10 -28.45
C ALA A 21 -4.73 1.11 -27.31
N PHE A 22 -4.51 2.38 -27.61
CA PHE A 22 -4.25 3.46 -26.63
C PHE A 22 -5.19 4.63 -26.82
N GLU A 23 -5.46 5.37 -25.72
CA GLU A 23 -6.19 6.63 -25.72
C GLU A 23 -5.27 7.83 -25.93
N PRO A 24 -5.82 8.88 -26.42
CA PRO A 24 -6.52 9.18 -27.68
C PRO A 24 -5.50 9.47 -28.77
N LEU A 25 -4.53 8.58 -28.95
CA LEU A 25 -3.41 8.75 -29.89
C LEU A 25 -3.91 8.67 -31.34
N THR A 26 -3.88 9.79 -32.03
CA THR A 26 -4.00 9.84 -33.49
C THR A 26 -2.75 9.20 -34.13
N VAL A 27 -2.85 8.80 -35.39
CA VAL A 27 -1.71 8.26 -36.14
C VAL A 27 -0.52 9.21 -36.13
N GLY A 28 -0.76 10.53 -36.25
CA GLY A 28 0.29 11.56 -36.17
C GLY A 28 0.98 11.61 -34.81
N GLN A 29 0.23 11.40 -33.71
CA GLN A 29 0.79 11.32 -32.36
C GLN A 29 1.61 10.03 -32.15
N LEU A 30 1.20 8.91 -32.73
CA LEU A 30 1.97 7.67 -32.70
C LEU A 30 3.33 7.83 -33.38
N VAL A 31 3.37 8.47 -34.56
CA VAL A 31 4.62 8.75 -35.26
C VAL A 31 5.50 9.73 -34.50
N GLY A 32 4.92 10.76 -33.87
CA GLY A 32 5.64 11.74 -33.04
C GLY A 32 6.09 11.22 -31.69
N THR A 33 5.56 10.10 -31.21
CA THR A 33 5.80 9.53 -29.88
C THR A 33 7.30 9.32 -29.58
N TRP A 34 8.06 8.88 -30.58
CA TRP A 34 9.49 8.63 -30.44
C TRP A 34 10.36 9.90 -30.49
N GLY A 35 9.77 11.04 -30.85
CA GLY A 35 10.45 12.34 -30.83
C GLY A 35 10.59 12.95 -29.43
N THR A 36 9.76 12.53 -28.48
CA THR A 36 9.76 13.04 -27.12
C THR A 36 10.63 12.21 -26.17
N SER A 37 11.16 12.83 -25.12
CA SER A 37 11.95 12.12 -24.12
C SER A 37 11.15 11.10 -23.31
N ARG A 38 9.83 11.31 -23.21
CA ARG A 38 8.90 10.47 -22.44
C ARG A 38 7.49 10.57 -23.00
N THR A 39 6.87 9.45 -23.29
CA THR A 39 5.48 9.37 -23.75
C THR A 39 4.69 8.36 -22.94
N TYR A 40 3.57 8.79 -22.38
CA TYR A 40 2.63 7.94 -21.67
C TYR A 40 1.61 7.34 -22.63
N LEU A 41 1.40 6.04 -22.52
CA LEU A 41 0.48 5.27 -23.34
C LEU A 41 -0.50 4.55 -22.40
N ASN A 42 -1.68 5.14 -22.26
CA ASN A 42 -2.76 4.52 -21.49
C ASN A 42 -3.55 3.59 -22.40
N PRO A 43 -3.88 2.37 -21.96
CA PRO A 43 -4.73 1.48 -22.73
C PRO A 43 -6.09 2.11 -23.05
N SER A 44 -6.62 1.78 -24.21
CA SER A 44 -7.96 2.23 -24.62
C SER A 44 -9.02 1.75 -23.61
N PRO A 45 -10.03 2.59 -23.25
CA PRO A 45 -11.15 2.20 -22.39
C PRO A 45 -11.98 1.05 -22.97
N THR A 46 -11.84 0.75 -24.25
CA THR A 46 -12.51 -0.40 -24.87
C THR A 46 -12.13 -1.72 -24.22
N TYR A 47 -10.89 -1.86 -23.75
CA TYR A 47 -10.46 -3.07 -23.03
C TYR A 47 -11.24 -3.28 -21.74
N ALA A 48 -11.43 -2.23 -20.95
CA ALA A 48 -12.24 -2.32 -19.74
C ALA A 48 -13.71 -2.68 -20.04
N LYS A 49 -14.27 -2.16 -21.15
CA LYS A 49 -15.65 -2.48 -21.56
C LYS A 49 -15.86 -3.95 -21.89
N ILE A 50 -14.83 -4.62 -22.39
CA ILE A 50 -14.86 -6.07 -22.69
C ILE A 50 -14.32 -6.91 -21.52
N GLY A 51 -14.17 -6.33 -20.33
CA GLY A 51 -13.71 -7.03 -19.14
C GLY A 51 -12.24 -7.44 -19.20
N LYS A 52 -11.38 -6.67 -19.88
CA LYS A 52 -9.96 -6.99 -20.03
C LYS A 52 -9.07 -5.95 -19.35
N TYR A 53 -8.20 -6.40 -18.45
CA TYR A 53 -7.18 -5.53 -17.83
C TYR A 53 -5.93 -5.47 -18.71
N MET A 54 -5.41 -4.27 -18.95
CA MET A 54 -4.21 -4.04 -19.74
C MET A 54 -3.18 -3.19 -18.97
N PRO A 55 -1.87 -3.45 -19.14
CA PRO A 55 -0.82 -2.66 -18.52
C PRO A 55 -0.70 -1.27 -19.13
N ARG A 56 -0.29 -0.28 -18.32
CA ARG A 56 0.11 1.04 -18.82
C ARG A 56 1.53 1.00 -19.32
N LEU A 57 1.76 1.64 -20.45
CA LEU A 57 3.09 1.72 -21.03
C LEU A 57 3.63 3.15 -20.94
N THR A 58 4.96 3.29 -20.84
CA THR A 58 5.64 4.56 -21.00
C THR A 58 6.88 4.33 -21.85
N LEU A 59 6.97 5.03 -22.95
CA LEU A 59 8.15 5.02 -23.81
C LEU A 59 9.13 6.09 -23.34
N TYR A 60 10.39 5.69 -23.18
CA TYR A 60 11.49 6.59 -22.90
C TYR A 60 12.47 6.60 -24.05
N ARG A 61 12.88 7.79 -24.46
CA ARG A 61 13.99 8.05 -25.37
C ARG A 61 15.05 8.80 -24.61
N ARG A 62 16.18 8.18 -24.40
CA ARG A 62 17.26 8.75 -23.59
C ARG A 62 18.55 8.88 -24.39
N PRO A 63 19.12 10.08 -24.53
CA PRO A 63 20.46 10.22 -25.06
C PRO A 63 21.45 9.64 -24.03
N THR A 64 22.40 8.86 -24.50
CA THR A 64 23.52 8.33 -23.70
C THR A 64 24.83 8.84 -24.26
N LYS A 65 25.83 8.98 -23.38
CA LYS A 65 27.16 9.47 -23.80
C LYS A 65 27.92 8.49 -24.71
N THR A 66 27.60 7.20 -24.61
CA THR A 66 28.37 6.11 -25.24
C THR A 66 27.61 5.38 -26.37
N MET A 67 26.27 5.29 -26.25
CA MET A 67 25.45 4.48 -27.16
C MET A 67 24.50 5.31 -28.05
N GLY A 68 24.60 6.64 -28.04
CA GLY A 68 23.65 7.50 -28.77
C GLY A 68 22.29 7.51 -28.09
N ILE A 69 21.22 7.20 -28.81
CA ILE A 69 19.85 7.19 -28.27
C ILE A 69 19.49 5.76 -27.87
N VAL A 70 19.09 5.58 -26.62
CA VAL A 70 18.56 4.33 -26.08
C VAL A 70 17.05 4.45 -25.87
N TYR A 71 16.32 3.46 -26.32
CA TYR A 71 14.89 3.33 -26.10
C TYR A 71 14.60 2.35 -24.95
N GLN A 72 13.62 2.68 -24.14
CA GLN A 72 13.21 1.85 -23.03
C GLN A 72 11.69 1.88 -22.89
N LEU A 73 11.09 0.71 -22.76
CA LEU A 73 9.68 0.54 -22.44
C LEU A 73 9.53 0.34 -20.93
N SER A 74 8.71 1.15 -20.31
CA SER A 74 8.24 0.92 -18.95
C SER A 74 6.83 0.34 -18.99
N VAL A 75 6.64 -0.77 -18.30
CA VAL A 75 5.38 -1.51 -18.21
C VAL A 75 4.91 -1.46 -16.75
N GLU A 76 3.78 -0.80 -16.49
CA GLU A 76 3.18 -0.67 -15.16
C GLU A 76 1.84 -1.40 -15.13
N PHE A 77 1.67 -2.32 -14.18
CA PHE A 77 0.47 -3.14 -14.08
C PHE A 77 0.20 -3.58 -12.64
N SER A 78 -1.08 -3.85 -12.34
CA SER A 78 -1.48 -4.59 -11.14
C SER A 78 -1.37 -6.08 -11.43
N ALA A 79 -0.48 -6.75 -10.71
CA ALA A 79 -0.19 -8.16 -10.96
C ALA A 79 -1.42 -9.08 -10.69
N PRO A 80 -2.22 -8.88 -9.62
CA PRO A 80 -3.45 -9.65 -9.45
C PRO A 80 -4.48 -9.39 -10.55
N LYS A 81 -4.66 -8.14 -11.01
CA LYS A 81 -5.63 -7.83 -12.07
C LYS A 81 -5.28 -8.48 -13.41
N MET A 82 -4.00 -8.71 -13.68
CA MET A 82 -3.57 -9.43 -14.88
C MET A 82 -4.08 -10.87 -14.94
N LEU A 83 -4.30 -11.51 -13.76
CA LEU A 83 -4.78 -12.90 -13.69
C LEU A 83 -6.25 -13.01 -13.29
N PHE A 84 -6.69 -12.20 -12.34
CA PHE A 84 -7.99 -12.36 -11.68
C PHE A 84 -8.97 -11.23 -12.02
N MET A 85 -8.58 -10.26 -12.84
CA MET A 85 -9.34 -9.04 -13.19
C MET A 85 -9.71 -8.16 -12.00
N GLN A 86 -9.38 -8.57 -10.79
CA GLN A 86 -9.60 -7.87 -9.53
C GLN A 86 -8.36 -8.04 -8.63
N ASN A 87 -8.23 -7.23 -7.59
CA ASN A 87 -7.08 -7.28 -6.69
C ASN A 87 -7.46 -7.56 -5.23
N PHE A 88 -8.59 -8.27 -5.02
CA PHE A 88 -8.91 -8.89 -3.74
C PHE A 88 -8.13 -10.21 -3.60
N ASP A 89 -8.18 -11.05 -4.63
CA ASP A 89 -7.40 -12.28 -4.68
C ASP A 89 -5.92 -11.94 -4.76
N GLU A 90 -5.15 -12.57 -3.87
CA GLU A 90 -3.72 -12.37 -3.78
C GLU A 90 -2.95 -13.44 -4.54
N LEU A 91 -1.87 -13.02 -5.15
CA LEU A 91 -0.95 -13.92 -5.85
C LEU A 91 -0.14 -14.78 -4.89
N THR A 92 0.26 -15.95 -5.36
CA THR A 92 1.26 -16.85 -4.78
C THR A 92 2.49 -16.93 -5.68
N GLU A 93 3.53 -17.59 -5.24
CA GLU A 93 4.72 -17.83 -6.09
C GLU A 93 4.40 -18.73 -7.30
N ALA A 94 3.42 -19.62 -7.16
CA ALA A 94 2.96 -20.49 -8.26
C ALA A 94 2.30 -19.72 -9.41
N ASP A 95 1.80 -18.52 -9.13
CA ASP A 95 1.15 -17.67 -10.12
C ASP A 95 2.16 -16.92 -11.03
N PHE A 96 3.48 -17.09 -10.82
CA PHE A 96 4.50 -16.34 -11.58
C PHE A 96 4.48 -16.64 -13.07
N GLU A 97 4.51 -17.91 -13.45
CA GLU A 97 4.51 -18.31 -14.87
C GLU A 97 3.18 -17.97 -15.58
N PRO A 98 1.99 -18.22 -15.00
CA PRO A 98 0.73 -17.71 -15.53
C PRO A 98 0.73 -16.18 -15.72
N LEU A 99 1.28 -15.43 -14.76
CA LEU A 99 1.38 -13.98 -14.84
C LEU A 99 2.29 -13.51 -15.97
N LEU A 100 3.44 -14.16 -16.18
CA LEU A 100 4.33 -13.87 -17.31
C LEU A 100 3.64 -14.13 -18.65
N LYS A 101 2.86 -15.22 -18.75
CA LYS A 101 2.09 -15.54 -19.95
C LYS A 101 1.06 -14.46 -20.25
N ALA A 102 0.22 -14.10 -19.26
CA ALA A 102 -0.79 -13.07 -19.40
C ALA A 102 -0.18 -11.70 -19.77
N LEU A 103 0.93 -11.32 -19.13
CA LEU A 103 1.63 -10.08 -19.43
C LEU A 103 2.20 -10.07 -20.85
N ARG A 104 2.76 -11.18 -21.29
CA ARG A 104 3.28 -11.33 -22.66
C ARG A 104 2.18 -11.16 -23.70
N GLU A 105 1.03 -11.80 -23.51
CA GLU A 105 -0.12 -11.72 -24.39
C GLU A 105 -0.66 -10.28 -24.46
N ALA A 106 -0.81 -9.61 -23.31
CA ALA A 106 -1.23 -8.22 -23.26
C ALA A 106 -0.25 -7.27 -23.95
N LEU A 107 1.06 -7.46 -23.77
CA LEU A 107 2.07 -6.66 -24.43
C LEU A 107 2.09 -6.89 -25.94
N HIS A 108 1.93 -8.13 -26.39
CA HIS A 108 1.81 -8.44 -27.81
C HIS A 108 0.61 -7.75 -28.45
N GLU A 109 -0.55 -7.79 -27.78
CA GLU A 109 -1.76 -7.12 -28.26
C GLU A 109 -1.59 -5.59 -28.35
N LEU A 110 -0.94 -4.98 -27.35
CA LEU A 110 -0.72 -3.53 -27.33
C LEU A 110 0.33 -3.05 -28.34
N THR A 111 1.35 -3.85 -28.59
CA THR A 111 2.56 -3.40 -29.30
C THR A 111 2.87 -4.18 -30.56
N GLY A 112 2.20 -5.30 -30.82
CA GLY A 112 2.56 -6.22 -31.91
C GLY A 112 3.90 -6.94 -31.71
N HIS A 113 4.67 -6.61 -30.65
CA HIS A 113 5.97 -7.17 -30.38
C HIS A 113 5.88 -8.39 -29.46
N GLN A 114 6.65 -9.43 -29.75
CA GLN A 114 6.73 -10.62 -28.91
C GLN A 114 7.91 -10.51 -27.93
N PHE A 115 7.58 -10.36 -26.64
CA PHE A 115 8.57 -10.50 -25.58
C PHE A 115 8.73 -11.96 -25.18
N PHE A 116 9.95 -12.41 -24.99
CA PHE A 116 10.19 -13.75 -24.48
C PHE A 116 9.99 -13.80 -22.95
N PRO A 117 9.53 -14.94 -22.38
CA PRO A 117 9.31 -15.07 -20.93
C PRO A 117 10.53 -14.69 -20.09
N HIS A 118 11.75 -15.09 -20.53
CA HIS A 118 12.98 -14.77 -19.82
C HIS A 118 13.30 -13.26 -19.80
N GLN A 119 12.90 -12.51 -20.83
CA GLN A 119 13.08 -11.04 -20.86
C GLN A 119 12.19 -10.36 -19.84
N LEU A 120 10.92 -10.81 -19.71
CA LEU A 120 10.00 -10.30 -18.71
C LEU A 120 10.41 -10.70 -17.29
N ALA A 121 10.81 -11.96 -17.09
CA ALA A 121 11.28 -12.46 -15.81
C ALA A 121 12.52 -11.73 -15.30
N ASN A 122 13.46 -11.42 -16.20
CA ASN A 122 14.71 -10.72 -15.90
C ASN A 122 14.61 -9.19 -16.06
N ALA A 123 13.42 -8.65 -16.36
CA ALA A 123 13.20 -7.22 -16.44
C ALA A 123 13.49 -6.53 -15.11
N VAL A 124 14.16 -5.39 -15.19
CA VAL A 124 14.49 -4.59 -14.00
C VAL A 124 13.23 -3.97 -13.43
N VAL A 125 13.02 -4.11 -12.12
CA VAL A 125 11.89 -3.53 -11.42
C VAL A 125 12.18 -2.07 -11.04
N ALA A 126 11.30 -1.17 -11.47
CA ALA A 126 11.39 0.25 -11.20
C ALA A 126 10.40 0.73 -10.13
N SER A 127 9.32 -0.03 -9.89
CA SER A 127 8.41 0.16 -8.77
C SER A 127 7.89 -1.19 -8.31
N TRP A 128 7.76 -1.36 -7.00
CA TRP A 128 7.41 -2.62 -6.37
C TRP A 128 6.50 -2.36 -5.16
N HIS A 129 5.27 -2.90 -5.19
CA HIS A 129 4.27 -2.66 -4.17
C HIS A 129 3.85 -3.96 -3.47
N PRO A 130 4.63 -4.45 -2.47
CA PRO A 130 4.16 -5.49 -1.56
C PRO A 130 2.86 -5.09 -0.89
N SER A 131 1.94 -6.03 -0.80
CA SER A 131 0.61 -5.76 -0.26
C SER A 131 -0.01 -6.98 0.40
N LYS A 132 -0.96 -6.73 1.32
CA LYS A 132 -1.77 -7.72 1.99
C LYS A 132 -3.20 -7.23 2.16
N ASN A 133 -4.17 -8.07 1.85
CA ASN A 133 -5.55 -7.90 2.24
C ASN A 133 -5.78 -8.65 3.57
N ILE A 134 -6.34 -7.97 4.53
CA ILE A 134 -6.65 -8.50 5.86
C ILE A 134 -8.15 -8.41 6.02
N VAL A 135 -8.80 -9.56 6.18
CA VAL A 135 -10.25 -9.68 6.22
C VAL A 135 -10.70 -9.85 7.66
N PHE A 136 -11.70 -9.09 8.05
CA PHE A 136 -12.35 -9.17 9.35
C PHE A 136 -13.79 -9.67 9.16
N LEU A 137 -14.19 -10.63 10.00
CA LEU A 137 -15.54 -11.22 10.06
C LEU A 137 -16.14 -11.09 11.46
N ASP A 138 -15.46 -10.38 12.35
CA ASP A 138 -15.77 -10.25 13.79
C ASP A 138 -16.33 -8.86 14.16
N TYR A 139 -16.94 -8.15 13.21
CA TYR A 139 -17.41 -6.77 13.35
C TYR A 139 -16.30 -5.73 13.59
N THR A 140 -15.02 -6.10 13.48
CA THR A 140 -13.91 -5.14 13.52
C THR A 140 -13.96 -4.23 12.30
N SER A 141 -14.20 -2.95 12.52
CA SER A 141 -14.24 -1.96 11.44
C SER A 141 -12.83 -1.55 11.00
N CYS A 142 -12.62 -1.48 9.69
CA CYS A 142 -11.40 -0.89 9.11
C CYS A 142 -11.16 0.53 9.63
N GLN A 143 -12.23 1.30 9.82
CA GLN A 143 -12.15 2.67 10.33
C GLN A 143 -11.52 2.73 11.72
N THR A 144 -11.86 1.80 12.62
CA THR A 144 -11.27 1.72 13.97
C THR A 144 -9.75 1.53 13.89
N ILE A 145 -9.29 0.62 13.04
CA ILE A 145 -7.85 0.36 12.84
C ILE A 145 -7.16 1.59 12.27
N LEU A 146 -7.75 2.18 11.23
CA LEU A 146 -7.19 3.36 10.56
C LEU A 146 -7.11 4.56 11.50
N ASN A 147 -8.13 4.81 12.31
CA ASN A 147 -8.13 5.86 13.32
C ASN A 147 -7.05 5.62 14.38
N THR A 148 -6.85 4.38 14.78
CA THR A 148 -5.78 4.03 15.73
C THR A 148 -4.39 4.27 15.12
N ILE A 149 -4.15 3.82 13.87
CA ILE A 149 -2.89 4.10 13.16
C ILE A 149 -2.66 5.62 13.03
N ALA A 150 -3.71 6.39 12.75
CA ALA A 150 -3.64 7.85 12.63
C ALA A 150 -3.18 8.55 13.92
N LYS A 151 -3.44 7.96 15.07
CA LYS A 151 -3.04 8.49 16.39
C LYS A 151 -1.59 8.14 16.77
N LEU A 152 -0.95 7.19 16.09
CA LEU A 152 0.43 6.80 16.36
C LEU A 152 1.43 7.91 15.97
N ASP A 153 2.57 7.97 16.67
CA ASP A 153 3.63 8.93 16.39
C ASP A 153 4.55 8.46 15.26
N ILE A 154 4.02 8.53 14.04
CA ILE A 154 4.70 8.06 12.84
C ILE A 154 5.80 9.03 12.40
N SER A 155 5.69 10.32 12.74
CA SER A 155 6.59 11.37 12.27
C SER A 155 8.03 11.26 12.80
N ARG A 156 8.23 10.58 13.94
CA ARG A 156 9.58 10.26 14.46
C ARG A 156 10.20 9.03 13.82
N ILE A 157 9.38 8.24 13.15
CA ILE A 157 9.79 6.95 12.58
C ILE A 157 10.21 7.12 11.13
N TYR A 158 9.53 8.02 10.43
CA TYR A 158 9.75 8.30 9.02
C TYR A 158 10.00 9.79 8.82
N ASP A 159 10.88 10.11 7.89
CA ASP A 159 11.03 11.48 7.38
C ASP A 159 9.83 11.80 6.49
N LEU A 160 8.75 12.24 7.12
CA LEU A 160 7.45 12.42 6.48
C LEU A 160 7.40 13.71 5.66
N GLN A 161 7.13 13.58 4.39
CA GLN A 161 6.76 14.73 3.55
C GLN A 161 5.28 15.08 3.68
N ARG A 162 4.42 14.06 3.79
CA ARG A 162 2.97 14.24 3.88
C ARG A 162 2.30 13.02 4.49
N THR A 163 1.33 13.28 5.38
CA THR A 163 0.40 12.25 5.88
C THR A 163 -1.01 12.69 5.52
N ASN A 164 -1.74 11.86 4.80
CA ASN A 164 -3.14 12.12 4.44
C ASN A 164 -4.05 11.21 5.24
N PHE A 165 -4.99 11.83 5.95
CA PHE A 165 -6.09 11.14 6.61
C PHE A 165 -7.38 11.55 5.88
N ARG A 166 -7.99 10.67 5.10
CA ARG A 166 -9.21 10.95 4.35
C ARG A 166 -10.39 10.31 5.07
N ASP A 167 -11.19 11.11 5.78
CA ASP A 167 -12.49 10.71 6.38
C ASP A 167 -12.45 9.35 7.12
N GLY A 168 -11.32 8.98 7.72
CA GLY A 168 -11.14 7.71 8.43
C GLY A 168 -11.02 6.45 7.56
N HIS A 169 -11.04 6.56 6.24
CA HIS A 169 -10.95 5.40 5.34
C HIS A 169 -9.57 5.16 4.73
N VAL A 170 -8.63 6.08 4.91
CA VAL A 170 -7.27 5.98 4.37
C VAL A 170 -6.27 6.60 5.32
N VAL A 171 -5.19 5.90 5.60
CA VAL A 171 -3.97 6.44 6.20
C VAL A 171 -2.84 6.28 5.19
N HIS A 172 -2.23 7.39 4.79
CA HIS A 172 -1.20 7.43 3.78
C HIS A 172 0.04 8.12 4.31
N ILE A 173 1.16 7.41 4.35
CA ILE A 173 2.44 7.85 4.90
C ILE A 173 3.39 8.00 3.71
N HIS A 174 3.67 9.25 3.33
CA HIS A 174 4.57 9.56 2.23
C HIS A 174 5.97 9.91 2.73
N CYS A 175 6.97 9.26 2.15
CA CYS A 175 8.38 9.62 2.24
C CYS A 175 8.93 9.78 0.81
N ASN A 176 10.15 10.33 0.66
CA ASN A 176 10.74 10.61 -0.67
C ASN A 176 10.72 9.44 -1.68
N SER A 177 10.87 8.22 -1.21
CA SER A 177 10.98 7.01 -2.07
C SER A 177 10.17 5.83 -1.55
N LEU A 178 9.46 6.04 -0.46
CA LEU A 178 8.63 5.06 0.22
C LEU A 178 7.25 5.67 0.45
N ASP A 179 6.24 4.91 0.16
CA ASP A 179 4.86 5.27 0.39
C ASP A 179 4.16 4.09 1.05
N ILE A 180 3.55 4.30 2.21
CA ILE A 180 2.84 3.27 2.97
C ILE A 180 1.37 3.66 3.01
N ALA A 181 0.50 2.75 2.62
CA ALA A 181 -0.93 2.97 2.58
C ALA A 181 -1.68 1.89 3.36
N PHE A 182 -2.59 2.34 4.21
CA PHE A 182 -3.63 1.52 4.83
C PHE A 182 -4.98 2.08 4.39
N TYR A 183 -5.87 1.25 3.92
CA TYR A 183 -7.19 1.71 3.52
C TYR A 183 -8.25 0.61 3.53
N ASP A 184 -9.48 1.05 3.75
CA ASP A 184 -10.67 0.23 3.57
C ASP A 184 -10.85 -0.06 2.08
N LYS A 185 -10.62 -1.32 1.70
CA LYS A 185 -10.66 -1.77 0.31
C LYS A 185 -12.05 -1.66 -0.30
N MET A 186 -13.09 -1.96 0.48
CA MET A 186 -14.47 -1.93 0.00
C MET A 186 -14.95 -0.48 -0.19
N ALA A 187 -14.64 0.41 0.76
CA ALA A 187 -14.93 1.83 0.63
C ALA A 187 -14.15 2.48 -0.53
N ASP A 188 -12.90 2.09 -0.75
CA ASP A 188 -12.08 2.59 -1.86
C ASP A 188 -12.66 2.23 -3.23
N LEU A 189 -13.21 1.04 -3.40
CA LEU A 189 -13.86 0.60 -4.64
C LEU A 189 -15.18 1.35 -4.91
N ARG A 190 -15.96 1.65 -3.86
CA ARG A 190 -17.23 2.39 -3.98
C ARG A 190 -17.01 3.87 -4.29
N ARG A 191 -15.86 4.43 -3.93
CA ARG A 191 -15.52 5.81 -4.22
C ARG A 191 -15.21 5.99 -5.70
N GLY A 192 -15.84 6.98 -6.33
CA GLY A 192 -15.56 7.35 -7.71
C GLY A 192 -14.10 7.74 -7.94
N LYS A 193 -13.76 7.96 -9.19
CA LYS A 193 -12.41 8.28 -9.67
C LYS A 193 -11.81 9.47 -8.93
N VAL A 194 -10.79 9.24 -8.11
CA VAL A 194 -10.12 10.28 -7.30
C VAL A 194 -8.84 10.79 -7.96
N SER A 195 -8.32 10.10 -8.99
CA SER A 195 -7.09 10.48 -9.68
C SER A 195 -7.17 10.20 -11.18
N GLU A 196 -6.40 10.97 -11.98
CA GLU A 196 -6.26 10.73 -13.42
C GLU A 196 -5.87 9.26 -13.72
N LYS A 197 -4.98 8.66 -12.92
CA LYS A 197 -4.59 7.27 -13.08
C LYS A 197 -5.82 6.32 -13.01
N ARG A 198 -6.70 6.50 -12.03
CA ARG A 198 -7.92 5.71 -11.89
C ARG A 198 -8.95 6.02 -12.99
N ALA A 199 -8.95 7.24 -13.49
CA ALA A 199 -9.78 7.61 -14.62
C ALA A 199 -9.45 6.80 -15.87
N PHE A 200 -8.18 6.50 -16.10
CA PHE A 200 -7.72 5.71 -17.24
C PHE A 200 -7.86 4.20 -17.03
N GLU A 201 -7.68 3.70 -15.81
CA GLU A 201 -7.85 2.27 -15.51
C GLU A 201 -9.29 1.81 -15.73
N ASN A 202 -10.25 2.67 -15.47
CA ASN A 202 -11.72 2.53 -15.72
C ASN A 202 -12.32 1.15 -15.36
N ASP A 203 -11.66 0.44 -14.43
CA ASP A 203 -11.99 -0.95 -14.06
C ASP A 203 -12.76 -1.09 -12.74
N ASN A 204 -13.05 0.05 -12.06
CA ASN A 204 -13.75 0.01 -10.77
C ASN A 204 -15.13 -0.67 -10.87
N ALA A 205 -15.88 -0.42 -11.96
CA ALA A 205 -17.18 -1.05 -12.16
C ALA A 205 -17.04 -2.58 -12.32
N ILE A 206 -16.01 -3.04 -13.05
CA ILE A 206 -15.72 -4.48 -13.21
C ILE A 206 -15.36 -5.09 -11.87
N GLN A 207 -14.48 -4.45 -11.10
CA GLN A 207 -14.09 -4.95 -9.79
C GLN A 207 -15.27 -4.97 -8.81
N LEU A 208 -16.14 -3.96 -8.82
CA LEU A 208 -17.33 -3.94 -7.98
C LEU A 208 -18.25 -5.12 -8.30
N ASN A 209 -18.51 -5.39 -9.57
CA ASN A 209 -19.33 -6.54 -9.98
C ASN A 209 -18.69 -7.87 -9.57
N LEU A 210 -17.37 -8.03 -9.75
CA LEU A 210 -16.65 -9.23 -9.33
C LEU A 210 -16.66 -9.44 -7.82
N LEU A 211 -16.68 -8.35 -7.05
CA LEU A 211 -16.67 -8.37 -5.58
C LEU A 211 -18.07 -8.25 -4.97
N GLU A 212 -19.13 -8.16 -5.81
CA GLU A 212 -20.51 -8.09 -5.35
C GLU A 212 -20.87 -9.21 -4.35
N PRO A 213 -20.50 -10.48 -4.58
CA PRO A 213 -20.80 -11.54 -3.63
C PRO A 213 -20.28 -11.27 -2.22
N LEU A 214 -19.13 -10.63 -2.08
CA LEU A 214 -18.57 -10.30 -0.75
C LEU A 214 -19.40 -9.24 -0.01
N GLN A 215 -20.19 -8.42 -0.72
CA GLN A 215 -21.02 -7.38 -0.09
C GLN A 215 -22.23 -7.96 0.64
N HIS A 216 -22.60 -9.21 0.35
CA HIS A 216 -23.68 -9.94 1.00
C HIS A 216 -23.21 -10.67 2.25
N ILE A 217 -21.91 -10.72 2.52
CA ILE A 217 -21.35 -11.28 3.74
C ILE A 217 -21.37 -10.16 4.81
N SER A 218 -22.18 -10.30 5.81
CA SER A 218 -22.18 -9.37 6.96
C SER A 218 -21.54 -10.07 8.16
N PRO A 219 -20.55 -9.45 8.81
CA PRO A 219 -19.94 -8.15 8.56
C PRO A 219 -18.55 -8.30 7.94
N ILE A 220 -18.42 -8.27 6.61
CA ILE A 220 -17.11 -8.32 5.98
C ILE A 220 -16.46 -6.94 5.90
N GLU A 221 -15.27 -6.82 6.45
CA GLU A 221 -14.39 -5.65 6.34
C GLU A 221 -13.04 -6.07 5.76
N VAL A 222 -12.46 -5.29 4.87
CA VAL A 222 -11.19 -5.62 4.21
C VAL A 222 -10.22 -4.46 4.32
N LEU A 223 -9.25 -4.59 5.21
CA LEU A 223 -8.13 -3.67 5.32
C LEU A 223 -7.06 -4.04 4.30
N ARG A 224 -6.75 -3.10 3.42
CA ARG A 224 -5.58 -3.24 2.54
C ARG A 224 -4.40 -2.51 3.13
N TYR A 225 -3.29 -3.21 3.24
CA TYR A 225 -2.00 -2.68 3.63
C TYR A 225 -1.00 -2.83 2.48
N GLU A 226 -0.33 -1.73 2.11
CA GLU A 226 0.65 -1.68 1.03
C GLU A 226 1.90 -0.90 1.45
N VAL A 227 3.06 -1.39 1.03
CA VAL A 227 4.34 -0.68 1.09
C VAL A 227 4.82 -0.48 -0.35
N ARG A 228 4.94 0.78 -0.79
CA ARG A 228 5.20 1.14 -2.18
C ARG A 228 6.59 1.71 -2.33
N PHE A 229 7.46 1.01 -3.02
CA PHE A 229 8.79 1.49 -3.38
C PHE A 229 8.75 2.13 -4.77
N VAL A 230 9.10 3.41 -4.83
CA VAL A 230 9.16 4.19 -6.06
C VAL A 230 10.62 4.44 -6.44
N GLY A 231 11.05 3.79 -7.51
CA GLY A 231 12.39 3.91 -8.04
C GLY A 231 13.37 2.82 -7.56
N ARG A 232 14.29 2.46 -8.45
CA ARG A 232 15.28 1.38 -8.26
C ARG A 232 16.12 1.53 -6.99
N LYS A 233 16.51 2.77 -6.65
CA LYS A 233 17.30 3.04 -5.43
C LYS A 233 16.56 2.67 -4.16
N ALA A 234 15.23 2.90 -4.12
CA ALA A 234 14.39 2.53 -2.98
C ALA A 234 14.31 1.00 -2.85
N ILE A 235 14.09 0.30 -3.96
CA ILE A 235 14.04 -1.16 -4.00
C ILE A 235 15.37 -1.75 -3.55
N LYS A 236 16.50 -1.27 -4.08
CA LYS A 236 17.83 -1.75 -3.69
C LYS A 236 18.11 -1.55 -2.19
N ARG A 237 17.65 -0.43 -1.62
CA ARG A 237 17.80 -0.16 -0.19
C ARG A 237 16.90 -1.07 0.66
N ALA A 238 15.73 -1.43 0.15
CA ALA A 238 14.79 -2.33 0.83
C ALA A 238 15.30 -3.79 0.82
N TYR A 239 15.92 -4.20 -0.28
CA TYR A 239 16.40 -5.55 -0.54
C TYR A 239 17.90 -5.54 -0.92
N PRO A 240 18.79 -5.20 0.03
CA PRO A 240 20.23 -5.01 -0.25
C PRO A 240 20.92 -6.31 -0.72
N ASP A 241 20.46 -7.46 -0.22
CA ASP A 241 21.02 -8.78 -0.49
C ASP A 241 20.65 -9.32 -1.90
N ILE A 242 19.72 -8.65 -2.59
CA ILE A 242 19.35 -8.99 -3.95
C ILE A 242 20.22 -8.15 -4.90
N GLU A 243 21.21 -8.78 -5.53
CA GLU A 243 22.13 -8.09 -6.44
C GLU A 243 21.40 -7.45 -7.61
N ASN A 244 20.59 -8.24 -8.30
CA ASN A 244 19.80 -7.81 -9.46
C ASN A 244 18.32 -7.80 -9.12
N GLN A 245 17.72 -6.60 -8.96
CA GLN A 245 16.31 -6.43 -8.66
C GLN A 245 15.48 -6.71 -9.92
N THR A 246 15.45 -7.96 -10.35
CA THR A 246 14.63 -8.44 -11.46
C THR A 246 13.24 -8.84 -10.97
N PHE A 247 12.29 -8.93 -11.89
CA PHE A 247 10.91 -9.32 -11.55
C PHE A 247 10.88 -10.70 -10.88
N LYS A 248 11.60 -11.69 -11.45
CA LYS A 248 11.69 -13.04 -10.87
C LYS A 248 12.34 -13.03 -9.47
N ALA A 249 13.41 -12.27 -9.28
CA ALA A 249 14.13 -12.22 -8.01
C ALA A 249 13.27 -11.63 -6.88
N LEU A 250 12.44 -10.63 -7.20
CA LEU A 250 11.57 -9.97 -6.22
C LEU A 250 10.22 -10.68 -6.01
N PHE A 251 9.79 -11.54 -6.94
CA PHE A 251 8.52 -12.24 -6.86
C PHE A 251 8.61 -13.43 -5.88
N LYS A 252 8.83 -13.10 -4.60
CA LYS A 252 8.97 -14.05 -3.50
C LYS A 252 8.05 -13.67 -2.34
N LYS A 253 7.32 -14.68 -1.82
CA LYS A 253 6.43 -14.52 -0.67
C LYS A 253 7.17 -13.91 0.51
N GLN A 254 8.31 -14.50 0.85
CA GLN A 254 9.11 -14.10 2.01
C GLN A 254 9.53 -12.63 1.95
N LEU A 255 9.99 -12.14 0.78
CA LEU A 255 10.40 -10.74 0.62
C LEU A 255 9.26 -9.76 0.85
N SER A 256 8.06 -10.11 0.39
CA SER A 256 6.87 -9.27 0.59
C SER A 256 6.42 -9.29 2.04
N GLN A 257 6.43 -10.45 2.68
CA GLN A 257 6.09 -10.64 4.09
C GLN A 257 7.04 -9.86 5.00
N ASP A 258 8.35 -10.03 4.83
CA ASP A 258 9.37 -9.41 5.67
C ASP A 258 9.28 -7.88 5.65
N ILE A 259 9.09 -7.32 4.46
CA ILE A 259 9.01 -5.86 4.33
C ILE A 259 7.71 -5.30 4.94
N LEU A 260 6.59 -5.97 4.78
CA LEU A 260 5.34 -5.57 5.40
C LEU A 260 5.42 -5.68 6.92
N LEU A 261 5.92 -6.78 7.47
CA LEU A 261 6.15 -6.95 8.90
C LEU A 261 7.13 -5.91 9.46
N LYS A 262 8.24 -5.66 8.76
CA LYS A 262 9.22 -4.65 9.17
C LYS A 262 8.58 -3.27 9.35
N HIS A 263 7.78 -2.83 8.39
CA HIS A 263 7.14 -1.52 8.45
C HIS A 263 5.97 -1.50 9.44
N TRP A 264 5.21 -2.59 9.54
CA TRP A 264 4.16 -2.75 10.55
C TRP A 264 4.70 -2.63 11.97
N ASN A 265 5.73 -3.41 12.32
CA ASN A 265 6.37 -3.37 13.64
C ASN A 265 6.94 -1.99 13.95
N LYS A 266 7.47 -1.32 12.93
CA LYS A 266 8.00 0.04 13.08
C LYS A 266 6.89 1.06 13.37
N ILE A 267 5.77 0.99 12.65
CA ILE A 267 4.60 1.87 12.82
C ILE A 267 3.96 1.66 14.19
N THR A 268 3.80 0.40 14.60
CA THR A 268 3.16 0.03 15.85
C THR A 268 4.08 0.11 17.07
N SER A 269 5.37 0.46 16.90
CA SER A 269 6.34 0.56 17.99
C SER A 269 5.98 1.56 19.09
N SER A 270 5.08 2.50 18.83
CA SER A 270 4.59 3.48 19.79
C SER A 270 3.20 3.18 20.35
N ILE A 271 2.62 2.02 20.01
CA ILE A 271 1.25 1.69 20.41
C ILE A 271 1.06 1.60 21.91
N ASP A 272 2.08 1.13 22.63
CA ASP A 272 2.06 1.02 24.09
C ASP A 272 1.92 2.37 24.80
N MET A 273 2.13 3.47 24.06
CA MET A 273 1.95 4.82 24.56
C MET A 273 0.55 5.39 24.29
N LEU A 274 -0.28 4.71 23.47
CA LEU A 274 -1.66 5.11 23.21
C LEU A 274 -2.56 4.55 24.32
N SER A 275 -3.27 5.44 25.00
CA SER A 275 -4.45 5.06 25.79
C SER A 275 -5.67 5.18 24.87
N LEU A 276 -6.20 4.06 24.40
CA LEU A 276 -7.52 3.99 23.77
C LEU A 276 -8.59 3.56 24.80
N ASP A 277 -8.33 3.85 26.06
CA ASP A 277 -9.21 3.49 27.13
C ASP A 277 -10.48 4.36 27.06
N GLU A 278 -11.59 3.75 26.77
CA GLU A 278 -12.92 4.39 26.78
C GLU A 278 -13.45 4.59 28.20
N ARG A 279 -12.69 4.18 29.22
CA ARG A 279 -13.06 4.36 30.61
C ARG A 279 -13.24 5.84 30.93
N ARG A 280 -14.14 6.09 31.88
CA ARG A 280 -14.35 7.44 32.39
C ARG A 280 -13.08 7.99 33.02
N PRO A 281 -12.83 9.30 32.95
CA PRO A 281 -11.64 9.92 33.53
C PRO A 281 -11.35 9.50 34.97
N TYR A 282 -12.38 9.31 35.75
CA TYR A 282 -12.29 8.87 37.13
C TYR A 282 -11.75 7.44 37.26
N GLU A 283 -12.23 6.52 36.45
CA GLU A 283 -11.75 5.12 36.43
C GLU A 283 -10.29 5.01 35.98
N LEU A 284 -9.89 5.84 35.00
CA LEU A 284 -8.49 5.96 34.60
C LEU A 284 -7.59 6.44 35.75
N PHE A 285 -8.07 7.43 36.47
CA PHE A 285 -7.35 7.96 37.65
C PHE A 285 -7.25 6.91 38.77
N GLN A 286 -8.34 6.20 39.09
CA GLN A 286 -8.33 5.12 40.08
C GLN A 286 -7.34 4.01 39.73
N ASN A 287 -7.38 3.55 38.47
CA ASN A 287 -6.46 2.51 38.02
C ASN A 287 -4.99 2.99 38.05
N TYR A 288 -4.74 4.22 37.66
CA TYR A 288 -3.38 4.81 37.77
C TYR A 288 -2.88 4.80 39.22
N LEU A 289 -3.73 5.13 40.20
CA LEU A 289 -3.35 5.07 41.61
C LEU A 289 -3.07 3.64 42.12
N ILE A 290 -3.85 2.68 41.64
CA ILE A 290 -3.63 1.24 41.98
C ILE A 290 -2.31 0.77 41.41
N ASP A 291 -1.99 1.13 40.16
CA ASP A 291 -0.78 0.71 39.46
C ASP A 291 0.48 1.45 39.96
N ASN A 292 0.31 2.64 40.58
CA ASN A 292 1.40 3.49 41.03
C ASN A 292 1.14 4.02 42.47
N PRO A 293 1.18 3.16 43.48
CA PRO A 293 0.81 3.51 44.87
C PRO A 293 1.67 4.62 45.48
N ASP A 294 2.92 4.77 45.03
CA ASP A 294 3.88 5.75 45.53
C ASP A 294 3.83 7.09 44.75
N ALA A 295 2.92 7.25 43.78
CA ALA A 295 2.81 8.46 43.00
C ALA A 295 2.23 9.62 43.80
N THR A 296 2.79 10.81 43.66
CA THR A 296 2.20 12.01 44.27
C THR A 296 0.87 12.37 43.59
N PRO A 297 -0.08 13.02 44.31
CA PRO A 297 -1.36 13.43 43.72
C PRO A 297 -1.20 14.25 42.43
N GLN A 298 -0.24 15.13 42.39
CA GLN A 298 0.06 15.96 41.20
C GLN A 298 0.56 15.10 40.04
N ALA A 299 1.44 14.13 40.31
CA ALA A 299 1.94 13.21 39.29
C ALA A 299 0.81 12.32 38.74
N SER A 300 -0.09 11.86 39.62
CA SER A 300 -1.22 11.03 39.23
C SER A 300 -2.24 11.79 38.37
N LEU A 301 -2.57 13.03 38.74
CA LEU A 301 -3.43 13.88 37.92
C LEU A 301 -2.80 14.22 36.58
N ALA A 302 -1.51 14.58 36.56
CA ALA A 302 -0.80 14.90 35.33
C ALA A 302 -0.71 13.68 34.40
N ALA A 303 -0.46 12.49 34.93
CA ALA A 303 -0.42 11.24 34.16
C ALA A 303 -1.78 10.90 33.56
N THR A 304 -2.84 10.99 34.37
CA THR A 304 -4.21 10.74 33.90
C THR A 304 -4.64 11.73 32.82
N ALA A 305 -4.36 13.04 33.02
CA ALA A 305 -4.61 14.06 32.00
C ALA A 305 -3.83 13.78 30.71
N ALA A 306 -2.56 13.38 30.82
CA ALA A 306 -1.75 13.02 29.67
C ALA A 306 -2.29 11.80 28.92
N LEU A 307 -2.77 10.78 29.64
CA LEU A 307 -3.40 9.60 29.05
C LEU A 307 -4.70 9.96 28.31
N LEU A 308 -5.54 10.80 28.90
CA LEU A 308 -6.79 11.26 28.28
C LEU A 308 -6.54 12.06 27.00
N ILE A 309 -5.66 13.07 27.06
CA ILE A 309 -5.31 13.90 25.91
C ILE A 309 -4.69 13.02 24.79
N ASN A 310 -3.79 12.11 25.18
CA ASN A 310 -3.18 11.18 24.23
C ASN A 310 -4.21 10.26 23.56
N GLY A 311 -5.17 9.75 24.31
CA GLY A 311 -6.25 8.91 23.78
C GLY A 311 -7.16 9.66 22.80
N GLN A 312 -7.47 10.93 23.07
CA GLN A 312 -8.33 11.78 22.25
C GLN A 312 -7.60 12.31 21.00
N GLU A 313 -6.48 12.98 21.21
CA GLU A 313 -5.76 13.73 20.17
C GLU A 313 -4.65 12.92 19.45
N GLY A 314 -4.23 11.82 20.04
CA GLY A 314 -3.12 11.01 19.59
C GLY A 314 -1.74 11.54 19.99
N ILE A 315 -0.76 10.64 19.95
CA ILE A 315 0.62 10.89 20.42
C ILE A 315 1.27 12.06 19.70
N ARG A 316 1.10 12.13 18.38
CA ARG A 316 1.72 13.17 17.56
C ARG A 316 1.23 14.57 17.90
N ASN A 317 -0.09 14.75 17.96
CA ASN A 317 -0.68 16.07 18.23
C ASN A 317 -0.32 16.53 19.65
N PHE A 318 -0.40 15.63 20.61
CA PHE A 318 -0.02 15.92 22.01
C PHE A 318 1.46 16.31 22.12
N ARG A 319 2.36 15.56 21.50
CA ARG A 319 3.78 15.89 21.46
C ARG A 319 4.04 17.27 20.83
N ASN A 320 3.48 17.51 19.63
CA ASN A 320 3.68 18.76 18.92
C ASN A 320 3.21 19.98 19.73
N LEU A 321 2.10 19.85 20.45
CA LEU A 321 1.61 20.88 21.34
C LEU A 321 2.61 21.17 22.49
N LEU A 322 3.17 20.12 23.10
CA LEU A 322 4.15 20.25 24.16
C LEU A 322 5.48 20.87 23.65
N GLU A 323 5.97 20.39 22.52
CA GLU A 323 7.22 20.90 21.91
C GLU A 323 7.07 22.34 21.41
N ALA A 324 5.88 22.75 20.97
CA ALA A 324 5.61 24.13 20.55
C ALA A 324 5.57 25.12 21.73
N ARG A 325 5.11 24.67 22.90
CA ARG A 325 4.94 25.53 24.09
C ARG A 325 6.11 25.47 25.06
N TYR A 326 6.76 24.33 25.14
CA TYR A 326 7.85 24.02 26.05
C TYR A 326 9.08 23.56 25.26
N ASN A 327 10.16 23.24 25.98
CA ASN A 327 11.35 22.67 25.35
C ASN A 327 11.11 21.17 24.96
N PRO A 328 11.92 20.58 24.06
CA PRO A 328 11.82 19.20 23.67
C PRO A 328 11.89 18.18 24.83
N ASP A 329 12.56 18.54 25.93
CA ASP A 329 12.68 17.68 27.12
C ASP A 329 11.33 17.44 27.82
N ALA A 330 10.36 18.35 27.66
CA ALA A 330 9.02 18.19 28.24
C ALA A 330 8.34 16.92 27.72
N TRP A 331 8.48 16.64 26.43
CA TRP A 331 7.95 15.40 25.85
C TRP A 331 8.61 14.16 26.45
N TYR A 332 9.93 14.15 26.62
CA TYR A 332 10.64 12.99 27.17
C TYR A 332 10.20 12.66 28.60
N ARG A 333 9.92 13.66 29.42
CA ARG A 333 9.41 13.48 30.78
C ARG A 333 8.01 12.86 30.77
N ILE A 334 7.08 13.41 29.97
CA ILE A 334 5.72 12.91 29.85
C ILE A 334 5.68 11.53 29.21
N LYS A 335 6.51 11.27 28.19
CA LYS A 335 6.62 9.97 27.56
C LYS A 335 6.95 8.85 28.55
N LYS A 336 7.76 9.12 29.57
CA LYS A 336 8.08 8.16 30.62
C LYS A 336 6.85 7.78 31.44
N THR A 337 5.98 8.76 31.71
CA THR A 337 4.70 8.56 32.43
C THR A 337 3.67 7.79 31.61
N LEU A 338 3.66 7.96 30.27
CA LEU A 338 2.75 7.25 29.37
C LEU A 338 3.10 5.78 29.16
N LYS A 339 4.30 5.35 29.53
CA LYS A 339 4.72 3.94 29.45
C LYS A 339 4.18 3.11 30.62
N THR A 340 2.89 3.11 30.81
CA THR A 340 2.23 2.18 31.72
C THR A 340 2.10 0.82 31.04
N PRO A 341 2.37 -0.31 31.72
CA PRO A 341 2.13 -1.63 31.15
C PRO A 341 0.62 -1.79 30.94
N GLN A 342 0.16 -1.55 29.72
CA GLN A 342 -1.25 -1.76 29.40
C GLN A 342 -1.45 -3.26 29.12
N GLN A 343 -2.21 -3.92 29.98
CA GLN A 343 -2.60 -5.32 29.81
C GLN A 343 -3.61 -5.55 28.67
N HIS A 344 -4.18 -4.50 28.09
CA HIS A 344 -5.11 -4.60 26.97
C HIS A 344 -4.40 -4.43 25.65
N ARG A 345 -3.96 -5.56 25.10
CA ARG A 345 -3.50 -5.61 23.71
C ARG A 345 -4.69 -5.35 22.78
N TYR A 346 -4.53 -4.41 21.86
CA TYR A 346 -5.52 -4.12 20.83
C TYR A 346 -5.77 -5.39 19.99
N THR A 347 -6.88 -6.07 20.20
CA THR A 347 -7.20 -7.37 19.55
C THR A 347 -7.18 -7.25 18.03
N HIS A 348 -7.69 -6.14 17.47
CA HIS A 348 -7.67 -5.88 16.04
C HIS A 348 -6.24 -5.71 15.47
N PHE A 349 -5.28 -5.18 16.25
CA PHE A 349 -3.87 -5.12 15.83
C PHE A 349 -3.19 -6.49 15.92
N GLN A 350 -3.61 -7.33 16.86
CA GLN A 350 -3.17 -8.72 16.90
C GLN A 350 -3.62 -9.48 15.66
N HIS A 351 -4.87 -9.28 15.23
CA HIS A 351 -5.37 -9.88 14.00
C HIS A 351 -4.55 -9.45 12.77
N VAL A 352 -4.23 -8.15 12.66
CA VAL A 352 -3.33 -7.66 11.59
C VAL A 352 -1.95 -8.30 11.67
N ASP A 353 -1.37 -8.36 12.85
CA ASP A 353 -0.05 -8.95 13.10
C ASP A 353 -0.02 -10.45 12.75
N GLU A 354 -1.04 -11.20 13.15
CA GLU A 354 -1.19 -12.62 12.81
C GLU A 354 -1.37 -12.83 11.30
N ALA A 355 -2.21 -12.03 10.64
CA ALA A 355 -2.40 -12.09 9.20
C ALA A 355 -1.10 -11.82 8.42
N LEU A 356 -0.26 -10.90 8.92
CA LEU A 356 1.06 -10.62 8.35
C LEU A 356 2.06 -11.73 8.63
N LYS A 357 2.04 -12.34 9.83
CA LYS A 357 2.91 -13.46 10.19
C LYS A 357 2.58 -14.74 9.44
N GLN A 358 1.33 -15.08 9.30
CA GLN A 358 0.88 -16.24 8.54
C GLN A 358 1.06 -16.04 7.04
N PHE A 359 0.80 -14.84 6.57
CA PHE A 359 0.87 -14.42 5.18
C PHE A 359 0.20 -15.38 4.19
N THR A 360 -0.92 -15.96 4.61
CA THR A 360 -1.75 -16.83 3.77
C THR A 360 -2.44 -15.97 2.69
N PRO A 361 -2.40 -16.35 1.41
CA PRO A 361 -3.03 -15.56 0.36
C PRO A 361 -4.54 -15.46 0.60
N THR A 362 -5.09 -14.27 0.49
CA THR A 362 -6.54 -14.02 0.58
C THR A 362 -7.16 -14.39 -0.75
N ARG A 363 -8.20 -15.23 -0.73
CA ARG A 363 -8.97 -15.64 -1.91
C ARG A 363 -10.45 -15.41 -1.65
N MET A 364 -11.18 -14.93 -2.65
CA MET A 364 -12.63 -14.71 -2.56
C MET A 364 -13.36 -16.03 -2.24
N SER A 365 -12.95 -17.13 -2.86
CA SER A 365 -13.51 -18.45 -2.62
C SER A 365 -13.54 -18.87 -1.15
N ASP A 366 -12.59 -18.39 -0.35
CA ASP A 366 -12.51 -18.74 1.07
C ASP A 366 -13.64 -18.11 1.88
N TYR A 367 -14.24 -17.04 1.37
CA TYR A 367 -15.28 -16.24 2.02
C TYR A 367 -16.69 -16.51 1.46
N LEU A 368 -16.82 -16.99 0.23
CA LEU A 368 -18.12 -17.28 -0.38
C LEU A 368 -18.96 -18.29 0.41
N LYS A 369 -18.32 -19.15 1.21
CA LYS A 369 -18.99 -20.09 2.12
C LYS A 369 -19.76 -19.44 3.26
N TYR A 370 -19.58 -18.15 3.50
CA TYR A 370 -20.30 -17.35 4.50
C TYR A 370 -21.48 -16.58 3.91
N ILE A 371 -21.79 -16.77 2.63
CA ILE A 371 -23.00 -16.23 2.00
C ILE A 371 -24.12 -17.22 2.36
N GLU A 372 -25.01 -16.77 3.24
CA GLU A 372 -26.24 -17.49 3.56
C GLU A 372 -27.33 -17.25 2.51
#